data_7fabd0657301ef7dcb0f2b3b4131b8e1
#
_entry.id   7fabd0657301ef7dcb0f2b3b4131b8e1
#
_cell.length_a   1.000
_cell.length_b   1.000
_cell.length_c   1.000
_cell.angle_alpha   90.00
_cell.angle_beta   90.00
_cell.angle_gamma   90.00
#
_symmetry.space_group_name_H-M   'P 1'
#
loop_
_entity.id
_entity.type
_entity.pdbx_description
1 polymer ?
#
loop_
_entity_poly.entity_id
_entity_poly.type
_entity_poly.pdbx_seq_one_letter_code
_entity_poly.pdbx_strand_id
1 'polypeptide(L)'
;FDDTSEVDFVALVDKPAIQKKFLRFEDTFTDYPDSVKNTAQKALDWAEENGWGTCGTQVGKARANQLAKGEPISKETIKRMYSYLSRHKVDLQSSKSYEDGCGKLMYDAWGGEPALAWSEKKLSSIEKMSFAIQDEEERIVSGPLMLADTPIYRYDEFGEYYVVFNADTIKKIVQKYFKKGYQSNVNLMHDASRQVDGVTLFESFITSDKRGIRAMKGFEDTPEGSWFGSFKVDNDEVWQMIKDGEFKGF
;
A
#
# COMPACT_ATOMS: atom_id res chain seq x y z
N PHE A 1 -16.63 1.79 -20.19
CA PHE A 1 -15.55 2.09 -21.16
C PHE A 1 -15.89 1.42 -22.49
N ASP A 2 -15.89 2.19 -23.53
CA ASP A 2 -16.13 1.74 -24.89
C ASP A 2 -14.82 1.25 -25.57
N ASP A 3 -14.92 0.84 -26.84
CA ASP A 3 -13.77 0.39 -27.62
C ASP A 3 -12.76 1.51 -27.93
N THR A 4 -13.00 2.75 -27.49
CA THR A 4 -12.10 3.91 -27.68
C THR A 4 -11.09 4.04 -26.55
N SER A 5 -11.30 3.37 -25.40
CA SER A 5 -10.37 3.44 -24.25
C SER A 5 -8.98 2.93 -24.61
N GLU A 6 -7.96 3.75 -24.32
CA GLU A 6 -6.56 3.39 -24.57
C GLU A 6 -5.63 4.04 -23.55
N VAL A 7 -4.40 3.54 -23.48
CA VAL A 7 -3.30 4.11 -22.70
C VAL A 7 -2.17 4.43 -23.67
N ASP A 8 -1.77 5.68 -23.76
CA ASP A 8 -0.74 6.15 -24.67
C ASP A 8 0.65 6.16 -24.01
N PHE A 9 0.70 6.35 -22.71
CA PHE A 9 1.93 6.47 -21.93
C PHE A 9 1.86 5.64 -20.65
N VAL A 10 3.02 5.15 -20.21
CA VAL A 10 3.24 4.72 -18.83
C VAL A 10 4.05 5.81 -18.13
N ALA A 11 3.60 6.24 -16.94
CA ALA A 11 4.28 7.29 -16.18
C ALA A 11 5.10 6.71 -15.03
N LEU A 12 6.32 7.20 -14.84
CA LEU A 12 7.07 7.03 -13.62
C LEU A 12 6.59 8.09 -12.62
N VAL A 13 6.15 7.66 -11.43
CA VAL A 13 5.53 8.55 -10.44
C VAL A 13 6.09 8.33 -9.05
N ASP A 14 6.11 9.40 -8.25
CA ASP A 14 6.46 9.36 -6.82
C ASP A 14 5.38 8.68 -5.98
N LYS A 15 4.12 8.78 -6.41
CA LYS A 15 2.93 8.22 -5.76
C LYS A 15 2.07 7.51 -6.79
N PRO A 16 2.26 6.19 -6.99
CA PRO A 16 1.43 5.42 -7.88
C PRO A 16 -0.06 5.55 -7.57
N ALA A 17 -0.90 5.65 -8.59
CA ALA A 17 -2.35 5.85 -8.43
C ALA A 17 -3.01 4.76 -7.57
N ILE A 18 -2.50 3.55 -7.64
CA ILE A 18 -2.91 2.41 -6.79
C ILE A 18 -2.56 2.59 -5.31
N GLN A 19 -1.66 3.52 -4.96
CA GLN A 19 -1.33 3.89 -3.59
C GLN A 19 -1.98 5.20 -3.15
N LYS A 20 -2.67 5.92 -4.04
CA LYS A 20 -3.42 7.09 -3.61
C LYS A 20 -4.53 6.68 -2.67
N LYS A 21 -4.54 7.30 -1.52
CA LYS A 21 -5.69 7.29 -0.63
C LYS A 21 -6.92 7.62 -1.44
N PHE A 22 -7.85 6.67 -1.49
CA PHE A 22 -9.21 7.00 -1.89
C PHE A 22 -9.72 7.99 -0.86
N LEU A 23 -9.90 9.23 -1.26
CA LEU A 23 -10.40 10.27 -0.35
C LEU A 23 -11.74 9.82 0.21
N ARG A 24 -11.83 9.81 1.54
CA ARG A 24 -12.94 9.42 2.41
C ARG A 24 -13.17 7.94 2.68
N PHE A 25 -12.60 7.03 1.91
CA PHE A 25 -12.22 5.76 2.47
C PHE A 25 -10.69 5.80 2.50
N GLU A 26 -10.09 6.37 3.56
CA GLU A 26 -8.71 6.03 3.91
C GLU A 26 -8.62 4.53 3.74
N ASP A 27 -7.51 4.03 3.16
CA ASP A 27 -7.25 2.59 3.18
C ASP A 27 -7.42 2.15 4.62
N THR A 28 -8.63 1.71 4.94
CA THR A 28 -8.97 1.30 6.28
C THR A 28 -8.98 -0.22 6.30
N PHE A 29 -8.43 -0.75 7.36
CA PHE A 29 -8.20 -2.16 7.53
C PHE A 29 -8.93 -2.64 8.76
N THR A 30 -9.68 -3.73 8.62
CA THR A 30 -10.37 -4.43 9.71
C THR A 30 -9.82 -5.84 9.92
N ASP A 31 -8.83 -6.23 9.10
CA ASP A 31 -8.26 -7.58 9.03
C ASP A 31 -7.20 -7.87 10.12
N TYR A 32 -7.12 -7.01 11.13
CA TYR A 32 -6.26 -7.32 12.27
C TYR A 32 -6.84 -8.46 13.12
N PRO A 33 -5.97 -9.35 13.65
CA PRO A 33 -6.40 -10.57 14.35
C PRO A 33 -7.25 -10.28 15.59
N ASP A 34 -8.09 -11.24 15.98
CA ASP A 34 -8.86 -11.15 17.21
C ASP A 34 -7.98 -11.02 18.47
N SER A 35 -6.75 -11.53 18.43
CA SER A 35 -5.78 -11.31 19.49
C SER A 35 -5.44 -9.84 19.75
N VAL A 36 -5.49 -8.97 18.71
CA VAL A 36 -5.34 -7.53 18.83
C VAL A 36 -6.54 -6.92 19.56
N LYS A 37 -7.76 -7.31 19.14
CA LYS A 37 -9.03 -6.87 19.74
C LYS A 37 -9.09 -7.26 21.22
N ASN A 38 -8.80 -8.53 21.50
CA ASN A 38 -8.82 -9.07 22.85
C ASN A 38 -7.79 -8.41 23.77
N THR A 39 -6.61 -8.07 23.25
CA THR A 39 -5.58 -7.38 24.02
C THR A 39 -6.00 -5.95 24.36
N ALA A 40 -6.57 -5.23 23.40
CA ALA A 40 -7.09 -3.90 23.63
C ALA A 40 -8.29 -3.92 24.59
N GLN A 41 -9.20 -4.91 24.48
CA GLN A 41 -10.32 -5.09 25.38
C GLN A 41 -9.86 -5.33 26.82
N LYS A 42 -8.88 -6.16 27.03
CA LYS A 42 -8.28 -6.39 28.36
C LYS A 42 -7.81 -5.11 29.04
N ALA A 43 -7.18 -4.22 28.28
CA ALA A 43 -6.74 -2.93 28.80
C ALA A 43 -7.93 -2.02 29.16
N LEU A 44 -9.00 -2.08 28.37
CA LEU A 44 -10.24 -1.34 28.65
C LEU A 44 -10.96 -1.86 29.90
N ASP A 45 -11.10 -3.19 30.03
CA ASP A 45 -11.76 -3.83 31.18
C ASP A 45 -11.05 -3.45 32.48
N TRP A 46 -9.71 -3.54 32.48
CA TRP A 46 -8.94 -3.13 33.63
C TRP A 46 -9.11 -1.64 33.96
N ALA A 47 -9.11 -0.80 32.93
CA ALA A 47 -9.28 0.64 33.11
C ALA A 47 -10.70 1.05 33.54
N GLU A 48 -11.71 0.25 33.22
CA GLU A 48 -13.08 0.45 33.70
C GLU A 48 -13.17 0.21 35.22
N GLU A 49 -12.47 -0.82 35.74
CA GLU A 49 -12.46 -1.16 37.15
C GLU A 49 -11.54 -0.25 38.00
N ASN A 50 -10.37 0.10 37.46
CA ASN A 50 -9.29 0.76 38.19
C ASN A 50 -9.04 2.21 37.78
N GLY A 51 -9.67 2.65 36.69
CA GLY A 51 -9.41 3.93 36.04
C GLY A 51 -8.09 3.95 35.25
N TRP A 52 -7.96 4.93 34.39
CA TRP A 52 -6.72 5.15 33.65
C TRP A 52 -5.61 5.80 34.46
N GLY A 53 -5.95 6.36 35.64
CA GLY A 53 -5.03 7.15 36.45
C GLY A 53 -4.38 8.29 35.64
N THR A 54 -3.05 8.39 35.72
CA THR A 54 -2.23 9.32 34.92
C THR A 54 -1.82 8.73 33.58
N CYS A 55 -2.21 7.47 33.28
CA CYS A 55 -1.83 6.76 32.08
C CYS A 55 -2.69 7.18 30.87
N GLY A 56 -2.05 7.31 29.75
CA GLY A 56 -2.70 7.40 28.46
C GLY A 56 -3.22 8.77 28.07
N THR A 57 -2.89 9.09 26.85
CA THR A 57 -3.45 10.25 26.15
C THR A 57 -4.87 9.94 25.66
N GLN A 58 -5.64 10.96 25.31
CA GLN A 58 -6.95 10.81 24.65
C GLN A 58 -6.86 9.94 23.40
N VAL A 59 -5.77 10.08 22.64
CA VAL A 59 -5.51 9.28 21.43
C VAL A 59 -5.36 7.79 21.75
N GLY A 60 -4.59 7.46 22.79
CA GLY A 60 -4.40 6.06 23.22
C GLY A 60 -5.70 5.40 23.69
N LYS A 61 -6.51 6.12 24.48
CA LYS A 61 -7.83 5.65 24.94
C LYS A 61 -8.81 5.43 23.77
N ALA A 62 -8.85 6.37 22.83
CA ALA A 62 -9.66 6.24 21.62
C ALA A 62 -9.21 5.04 20.77
N ARG A 63 -7.89 4.79 20.69
CA ARG A 63 -7.33 3.65 19.96
C ARG A 63 -7.74 2.32 20.59
N ALA A 64 -7.67 2.19 21.91
CA ALA A 64 -8.10 0.99 22.60
C ALA A 64 -9.56 0.64 22.27
N ASN A 65 -10.46 1.62 22.33
CA ASN A 65 -11.86 1.45 21.98
C ASN A 65 -12.05 1.04 20.51
N GLN A 66 -11.35 1.69 19.58
CA GLN A 66 -11.44 1.37 18.15
C GLN A 66 -10.99 -0.06 17.85
N LEU A 67 -9.86 -0.49 18.44
CA LEU A 67 -9.34 -1.84 18.24
C LEU A 67 -10.23 -2.91 18.88
N ALA A 68 -10.68 -2.70 20.10
CA ALA A 68 -11.55 -3.65 20.79
C ALA A 68 -12.87 -3.90 20.05
N LYS A 69 -13.45 -2.85 19.46
CA LYS A 69 -14.68 -2.93 18.66
C LYS A 69 -14.47 -3.50 17.25
N GLY A 70 -13.23 -3.72 16.82
CA GLY A 70 -12.95 -4.17 15.45
C GLY A 70 -13.21 -3.10 14.39
N GLU A 71 -13.18 -1.81 14.77
CA GLU A 71 -13.45 -0.70 13.86
C GLU A 71 -12.31 -0.51 12.84
N PRO A 72 -12.62 0.00 11.63
CA PRO A 72 -11.60 0.23 10.60
C PRO A 72 -10.51 1.19 11.07
N ILE A 73 -9.25 0.86 10.78
CA ILE A 73 -8.08 1.71 11.08
C ILE A 73 -7.34 2.08 9.80
N SER A 74 -6.90 3.33 9.69
CA SER A 74 -6.20 3.83 8.51
C SER A 74 -4.73 3.41 8.46
N LYS A 75 -4.13 3.46 7.26
CA LYS A 75 -2.68 3.26 7.05
C LYS A 75 -1.83 4.14 7.97
N GLU A 76 -2.21 5.42 8.14
CA GLU A 76 -1.51 6.33 9.04
C GLU A 76 -1.61 5.88 10.50
N THR A 77 -2.75 5.32 10.87
CA THR A 77 -2.93 4.72 12.18
C THR A 77 -2.04 3.51 12.37
N ILE A 78 -1.95 2.61 11.37
CA ILE A 78 -1.07 1.44 11.41
C ILE A 78 0.40 1.86 11.56
N LYS A 79 0.85 2.88 10.82
CA LYS A 79 2.20 3.45 10.98
C LYS A 79 2.47 3.96 12.40
N ARG A 80 1.49 4.66 13.00
CA ARG A 80 1.58 5.14 14.37
C ARG A 80 1.60 3.99 15.38
N MET A 81 0.79 2.95 15.17
CA MET A 81 0.78 1.74 16.00
C MET A 81 2.14 1.05 15.98
N TYR A 82 2.67 0.77 14.78
CA TYR A 82 3.99 0.17 14.62
C TYR A 82 5.09 0.98 15.30
N SER A 83 5.14 2.29 15.02
CA SER A 83 6.13 3.20 15.60
C SER A 83 6.03 3.28 17.12
N TYR A 84 4.82 3.33 17.68
CA TYR A 84 4.59 3.36 19.11
C TYR A 84 5.02 2.05 19.77
N LEU A 85 4.48 0.93 19.31
CA LEU A 85 4.72 -0.39 19.88
C LEU A 85 6.19 -0.82 19.78
N SER A 86 6.87 -0.51 18.66
CA SER A 86 8.30 -0.79 18.50
C SER A 86 9.16 -0.05 19.52
N ARG A 87 8.89 1.23 19.77
CA ARG A 87 9.65 2.04 20.74
C ARG A 87 9.38 1.65 22.18
N HIS A 88 8.13 1.33 22.51
CA HIS A 88 7.70 1.07 23.89
C HIS A 88 7.75 -0.41 24.30
N LYS A 89 8.27 -1.27 23.44
CA LYS A 89 8.53 -2.68 23.78
C LYS A 89 9.51 -2.80 24.97
N VAL A 90 10.44 -1.87 25.10
CA VAL A 90 11.42 -1.84 26.21
C VAL A 90 10.74 -1.55 27.55
N ASP A 91 9.64 -0.85 27.59
CA ASP A 91 8.90 -0.50 28.83
C ASP A 91 8.31 -1.73 29.50
N LEU A 92 8.12 -2.83 28.75
CA LEU A 92 7.67 -4.13 29.27
C LEU A 92 8.70 -4.81 30.19
N GLN A 93 9.95 -4.33 30.20
CA GLN A 93 10.97 -4.82 31.13
C GLN A 93 10.74 -4.32 32.55
N SER A 94 10.21 -3.09 32.70
CA SER A 94 9.95 -2.45 33.98
C SER A 94 8.47 -2.43 34.39
N SER A 95 7.55 -2.63 33.46
CA SER A 95 6.10 -2.66 33.67
C SER A 95 5.52 -3.96 33.11
N LYS A 96 5.50 -5.02 33.95
CA LYS A 96 5.04 -6.37 33.58
C LYS A 96 3.56 -6.58 33.84
N SER A 97 2.98 -5.84 34.76
CA SER A 97 1.55 -5.83 35.07
C SER A 97 0.97 -4.43 34.88
N TYR A 98 -0.34 -4.29 34.95
CA TYR A 98 -1.01 -2.99 34.83
C TYR A 98 -0.84 -2.13 36.09
N GLU A 99 -0.52 -2.76 37.22
CA GLU A 99 -0.23 -2.07 38.48
C GLU A 99 1.19 -1.49 38.53
N ASP A 100 2.13 -2.03 37.73
CA ASP A 100 3.53 -1.59 37.70
C ASP A 100 3.74 -0.21 37.03
N GLY A 101 2.66 0.42 36.55
CA GLY A 101 2.70 1.72 35.88
C GLY A 101 2.11 1.68 34.47
N CYS A 102 2.30 2.78 33.74
CA CYS A 102 1.62 2.99 32.45
C CYS A 102 2.12 2.10 31.29
N GLY A 103 3.31 1.53 31.38
CA GLY A 103 3.97 0.86 30.25
C GLY A 103 3.14 -0.29 29.69
N LYS A 104 2.83 -1.29 30.49
CA LYS A 104 2.07 -2.47 30.07
C LYS A 104 0.63 -2.12 29.69
N LEU A 105 -0.06 -1.30 30.49
CA LEU A 105 -1.43 -0.88 30.23
C LEU A 105 -1.56 -0.18 28.87
N MET A 106 -0.69 0.77 28.61
CA MET A 106 -0.72 1.53 27.35
C MET A 106 -0.24 0.73 26.15
N TYR A 107 0.71 -0.17 26.33
CA TYR A 107 1.14 -1.09 25.29
C TYR A 107 -0.02 -1.98 24.82
N ASP A 108 -0.77 -2.56 25.76
CA ASP A 108 -1.93 -3.39 25.46
C ASP A 108 -3.13 -2.60 24.94
N ALA A 109 -3.32 -1.35 25.38
CA ALA A 109 -4.31 -0.43 24.81
C ALA A 109 -4.11 -0.17 23.31
N TRP A 110 -2.86 -0.26 22.83
CA TRP A 110 -2.53 -0.20 21.39
C TRP A 110 -2.52 -1.58 20.70
N GLY A 111 -3.07 -2.60 21.36
CA GLY A 111 -3.22 -3.97 20.83
C GLY A 111 -2.04 -4.89 21.11
N GLY A 112 -1.00 -4.43 21.82
CA GLY A 112 0.10 -5.26 22.31
C GLY A 112 0.99 -5.87 21.23
N GLU A 113 1.68 -6.96 21.59
CA GLU A 113 2.57 -7.72 20.70
C GLU A 113 1.85 -8.21 19.41
N PRO A 114 0.58 -8.67 19.47
CA PRO A 114 -0.15 -9.04 18.24
C PRO A 114 -0.32 -7.88 17.27
N ALA A 115 -0.55 -6.67 17.78
CA ALA A 115 -0.69 -5.47 16.95
C ALA A 115 0.65 -5.03 16.35
N LEU A 116 1.76 -5.18 17.09
CA LEU A 116 3.09 -4.92 16.56
C LEU A 116 3.38 -5.83 15.36
N ALA A 117 3.23 -7.14 15.53
CA ALA A 117 3.50 -8.12 14.48
C ALA A 117 2.58 -7.94 13.26
N TRP A 118 1.29 -7.69 13.48
CA TRP A 118 0.35 -7.44 12.40
C TRP A 118 0.65 -6.13 11.66
N SER A 119 0.92 -5.03 12.38
CA SER A 119 1.21 -3.73 11.76
C SER A 119 2.49 -3.75 10.94
N GLU A 120 3.54 -4.44 11.38
CA GLU A 120 4.77 -4.65 10.63
C GLU A 120 4.49 -5.38 9.31
N LYS A 121 3.81 -6.53 9.38
CA LYS A 121 3.44 -7.31 8.20
C LYS A 121 2.53 -6.52 7.25
N LYS A 122 1.56 -5.78 7.80
CA LYS A 122 0.61 -4.98 7.01
C LYS A 122 1.29 -3.84 6.28
N LEU A 123 2.19 -3.11 6.96
CA LEU A 123 2.97 -2.04 6.33
C LEU A 123 3.85 -2.58 5.21
N SER A 124 4.55 -3.69 5.44
CA SER A 124 5.34 -4.35 4.40
C SER A 124 4.49 -4.75 3.19
N SER A 125 3.26 -5.25 3.38
CA SER A 125 2.37 -5.59 2.27
C SER A 125 1.88 -4.36 1.51
N ILE A 126 1.62 -3.24 2.20
CA ILE A 126 1.20 -1.98 1.59
C ILE A 126 2.36 -1.35 0.78
N GLU A 127 3.60 -1.46 1.26
CA GLU A 127 4.78 -0.94 0.56
C GLU A 127 5.12 -1.73 -0.71
N LYS A 128 4.73 -2.99 -0.78
CA LYS A 128 4.93 -3.86 -1.95
C LYS A 128 4.07 -3.53 -3.16
N MET A 129 3.18 -2.55 -3.09
CA MET A 129 2.34 -2.09 -4.21
C MET A 129 3.06 -1.09 -5.13
N SER A 130 4.31 -0.75 -4.85
CA SER A 130 5.19 0.02 -5.75
C SER A 130 5.94 -0.91 -6.71
N PHE A 131 6.59 -0.37 -7.76
CA PHE A 131 7.51 -1.19 -8.55
C PHE A 131 8.69 -1.65 -7.69
N ALA A 132 9.32 -2.75 -8.07
CA ALA A 132 10.54 -3.25 -7.46
C ALA A 132 11.70 -3.15 -8.45
N ILE A 133 12.90 -2.77 -7.97
CA ILE A 133 14.14 -2.95 -8.71
C ILE A 133 14.41 -4.45 -8.73
N GLN A 134 14.36 -5.05 -9.92
CA GLN A 134 14.55 -6.49 -10.10
C GLN A 134 16.01 -6.84 -10.30
N ASP A 135 16.71 -5.99 -11.02
CA ASP A 135 18.13 -6.14 -11.30
C ASP A 135 18.79 -4.76 -11.36
N GLU A 136 19.68 -4.48 -10.39
CA GLU A 136 20.37 -3.19 -10.31
C GLU A 136 21.48 -3.07 -11.35
N GLU A 137 22.18 -4.17 -11.68
CA GLU A 137 23.22 -4.19 -12.69
C GLU A 137 22.65 -4.00 -14.09
N GLU A 138 21.53 -4.68 -14.37
CA GLU A 138 20.80 -4.54 -15.63
C GLU A 138 19.85 -3.37 -15.68
N ARG A 139 19.63 -2.67 -14.57
CA ARG A 139 18.73 -1.51 -14.46
C ARG A 139 17.29 -1.86 -14.86
N ILE A 140 16.73 -2.88 -14.24
CA ILE A 140 15.39 -3.37 -14.49
C ILE A 140 14.48 -3.00 -13.32
N VAL A 141 13.34 -2.38 -13.62
CA VAL A 141 12.25 -2.13 -12.66
C VAL A 141 10.98 -2.83 -13.12
N SER A 142 10.28 -3.48 -12.20
CA SER A 142 9.09 -4.26 -12.52
C SER A 142 7.97 -4.03 -11.52
N GLY A 143 6.75 -4.07 -12.01
CA GLY A 143 5.58 -3.91 -11.13
C GLY A 143 4.25 -3.92 -11.88
N PRO A 144 3.15 -3.71 -11.13
CA PRO A 144 1.83 -3.58 -11.71
C PRO A 144 1.68 -2.24 -12.44
N LEU A 145 1.18 -2.29 -13.67
CA LEU A 145 0.83 -1.13 -14.49
C LEU A 145 -0.65 -0.78 -14.35
N MET A 146 -1.52 -1.81 -14.27
CA MET A 146 -2.94 -1.66 -13.99
C MET A 146 -3.43 -2.82 -13.12
N LEU A 147 -4.20 -2.51 -12.09
CA LEU A 147 -4.86 -3.52 -11.25
C LEU A 147 -6.30 -3.72 -11.70
N ALA A 148 -6.68 -4.99 -11.89
CA ALA A 148 -8.06 -5.34 -12.20
C ALA A 148 -8.97 -5.09 -11.00
N ASP A 149 -10.20 -4.64 -11.29
CA ASP A 149 -11.28 -4.47 -10.31
C ASP A 149 -10.91 -3.61 -9.07
N THR A 150 -9.86 -2.80 -9.22
CA THR A 150 -9.37 -1.92 -8.17
C THR A 150 -9.82 -0.49 -8.44
N PRO A 151 -10.54 0.15 -7.53
CA PRO A 151 -10.97 1.53 -7.70
C PRO A 151 -9.77 2.50 -7.72
N ILE A 152 -9.70 3.35 -8.75
CA ILE A 152 -8.70 4.39 -8.91
C ILE A 152 -9.37 5.74 -8.73
N TYR A 153 -8.98 6.51 -7.74
CA TYR A 153 -9.49 7.85 -7.51
C TYR A 153 -9.12 8.80 -8.65
N ARG A 154 -10.09 9.61 -9.05
CA ARG A 154 -9.93 10.69 -10.03
C ARG A 154 -10.68 11.93 -9.54
N TYR A 155 -10.20 13.08 -9.98
CA TYR A 155 -10.83 14.38 -9.74
C TYR A 155 -10.75 15.18 -11.03
N ASP A 156 -11.85 15.81 -11.42
CA ASP A 156 -11.93 16.74 -12.52
C ASP A 156 -12.87 17.94 -12.20
N GLU A 157 -13.23 18.73 -13.17
CA GLU A 157 -14.11 19.89 -13.00
C GLU A 157 -15.53 19.54 -12.55
N PHE A 158 -15.96 18.29 -12.70
CA PHE A 158 -17.26 17.78 -12.25
C PHE A 158 -17.22 17.17 -10.85
N GLY A 159 -16.04 17.03 -10.25
CA GLY A 159 -15.83 16.53 -8.90
C GLY A 159 -15.01 15.25 -8.79
N GLU A 160 -15.17 14.58 -7.66
CA GLU A 160 -14.44 13.37 -7.32
C GLU A 160 -15.19 12.11 -7.81
N TYR A 161 -14.48 11.18 -8.42
CA TYR A 161 -15.04 9.89 -8.85
C TYR A 161 -13.99 8.78 -8.82
N TYR A 162 -14.46 7.55 -8.96
CA TYR A 162 -13.61 6.36 -9.03
C TYR A 162 -13.72 5.69 -10.40
N VAL A 163 -12.58 5.31 -10.93
CA VAL A 163 -12.50 4.51 -12.16
C VAL A 163 -12.08 3.09 -11.79
N VAL A 164 -12.81 2.11 -12.30
CA VAL A 164 -12.49 0.69 -12.14
C VAL A 164 -12.31 0.07 -13.51
N PHE A 165 -11.19 -0.61 -13.72
CA PHE A 165 -10.94 -1.36 -14.94
C PHE A 165 -11.08 -2.85 -14.65
N ASN A 166 -12.02 -3.53 -15.30
CA ASN A 166 -12.12 -4.97 -15.22
C ASN A 166 -11.04 -5.65 -16.11
N ALA A 167 -10.82 -6.95 -15.89
CA ALA A 167 -9.81 -7.73 -16.59
C ALA A 167 -9.95 -7.68 -18.13
N ASP A 168 -11.18 -7.68 -18.66
CA ASP A 168 -11.41 -7.64 -20.12
C ASP A 168 -11.03 -6.27 -20.70
N THR A 169 -11.35 -5.19 -19.99
CA THR A 169 -10.95 -3.82 -20.38
C THR A 169 -9.43 -3.69 -20.38
N ILE A 170 -8.75 -4.14 -19.30
CA ILE A 170 -7.29 -4.13 -19.21
C ILE A 170 -6.68 -4.90 -20.40
N LYS A 171 -7.20 -6.09 -20.71
CA LYS A 171 -6.72 -6.89 -21.83
C LYS A 171 -6.83 -6.15 -23.18
N LYS A 172 -7.93 -5.45 -23.42
CA LYS A 172 -8.11 -4.63 -24.65
C LYS A 172 -7.12 -3.47 -24.69
N ILE A 173 -6.92 -2.77 -23.57
CA ILE A 173 -5.96 -1.67 -23.44
C ILE A 173 -4.54 -2.17 -23.76
N VAL A 174 -4.10 -3.25 -23.14
CA VAL A 174 -2.77 -3.84 -23.36
C VAL A 174 -2.57 -4.21 -24.84
N GLN A 175 -3.57 -4.82 -25.46
CA GLN A 175 -3.48 -5.18 -26.89
C GLN A 175 -3.34 -3.95 -27.80
N LYS A 176 -4.09 -2.85 -27.49
CA LYS A 176 -3.97 -1.58 -28.23
C LYS A 176 -2.59 -0.96 -28.04
N TYR A 177 -2.10 -0.91 -26.79
CA TYR A 177 -0.79 -0.36 -26.42
C TYR A 177 0.34 -1.00 -27.24
N PHE A 178 0.37 -2.33 -27.27
CA PHE A 178 1.39 -3.06 -28.04
C PHE A 178 1.22 -2.92 -29.56
N LYS A 179 -0.02 -2.93 -30.08
CA LYS A 179 -0.29 -2.72 -31.51
C LYS A 179 0.18 -1.37 -32.02
N LYS A 180 0.13 -0.33 -31.16
CA LYS A 180 0.56 1.03 -31.48
C LYS A 180 2.06 1.26 -31.30
N GLY A 181 2.80 0.29 -30.75
CA GLY A 181 4.24 0.41 -30.52
C GLY A 181 4.62 1.36 -29.39
N TYR A 182 3.80 1.46 -28.34
CA TYR A 182 3.98 2.43 -27.24
C TYR A 182 4.94 1.98 -26.14
N GLN A 183 5.70 0.90 -26.34
CA GLN A 183 6.58 0.32 -25.32
C GLN A 183 7.64 1.28 -24.77
N SER A 184 8.03 2.28 -25.56
CA SER A 184 8.98 3.32 -25.16
C SER A 184 8.32 4.67 -24.86
N ASN A 185 6.99 4.72 -24.87
CA ASN A 185 6.25 5.93 -24.49
C ASN A 185 6.18 6.04 -22.97
N VAL A 186 7.20 6.64 -22.38
CA VAL A 186 7.28 6.84 -20.94
C VAL A 186 7.36 8.34 -20.65
N ASN A 187 6.63 8.81 -19.66
CA ASN A 187 6.72 10.17 -19.15
C ASN A 187 6.90 10.19 -17.62
N LEU A 188 7.23 11.36 -17.10
CA LEU A 188 7.38 11.57 -15.67
C LEU A 188 6.12 12.26 -15.12
N MET A 189 5.58 11.71 -14.02
CA MET A 189 4.49 12.30 -13.24
C MET A 189 3.19 12.57 -14.03
N HIS A 190 2.88 11.73 -15.03
CA HIS A 190 1.75 11.90 -15.95
C HIS A 190 1.77 13.20 -16.75
N ASP A 191 2.93 13.84 -16.88
CA ASP A 191 3.10 15.07 -17.67
C ASP A 191 3.53 14.71 -19.10
N ALA A 192 2.63 14.94 -20.07
CA ALA A 192 2.88 14.65 -21.48
C ALA A 192 4.06 15.44 -22.07
N SER A 193 4.43 16.59 -21.47
CA SER A 193 5.60 17.38 -21.87
C SER A 193 6.92 16.82 -21.34
N ARG A 194 6.87 15.93 -20.36
CA ARG A 194 8.05 15.32 -19.72
C ARG A 194 8.24 13.86 -20.17
N GLN A 195 8.26 13.65 -21.47
CA GLN A 195 8.63 12.36 -22.04
C GLN A 195 10.11 12.08 -21.81
N VAL A 196 10.45 10.82 -21.57
CA VAL A 196 11.83 10.37 -21.35
C VAL A 196 12.20 9.29 -22.35
N ASP A 197 13.39 9.44 -22.92
CA ASP A 197 14.01 8.41 -23.75
C ASP A 197 14.81 7.43 -22.90
N GLY A 198 15.12 6.25 -23.44
CA GLY A 198 15.92 5.24 -22.76
C GLY A 198 15.21 4.50 -21.65
N VAL A 199 13.88 4.49 -21.66
CA VAL A 199 13.06 3.65 -20.78
C VAL A 199 12.10 2.85 -21.64
N THR A 200 12.22 1.52 -21.60
CA THR A 200 11.48 0.65 -22.52
C THR A 200 10.85 -0.53 -21.79
N LEU A 201 9.55 -0.73 -21.99
CA LEU A 201 8.81 -1.92 -21.58
C LEU A 201 9.23 -3.11 -22.45
N PHE A 202 9.97 -4.06 -21.90
CA PHE A 202 10.48 -5.22 -22.64
C PHE A 202 9.83 -6.55 -22.24
N GLU A 203 9.28 -6.63 -21.02
CA GLU A 203 8.45 -7.73 -20.56
C GLU A 203 7.08 -7.24 -20.18
N SER A 204 6.04 -8.02 -20.49
CA SER A 204 4.67 -7.67 -20.16
C SER A 204 3.79 -8.91 -20.09
N PHE A 205 2.92 -8.96 -19.07
CA PHE A 205 1.93 -10.03 -18.96
C PHE A 205 0.69 -9.55 -18.18
N ILE A 206 -0.39 -10.29 -18.37
CA ILE A 206 -1.62 -10.16 -17.59
C ILE A 206 -1.77 -11.42 -16.75
N THR A 207 -1.96 -11.26 -15.44
CA THR A 207 -2.18 -12.39 -14.53
C THR A 207 -3.40 -13.20 -14.93
N SER A 208 -3.30 -14.52 -14.86
CA SER A 208 -4.40 -15.43 -15.22
C SER A 208 -4.19 -16.80 -14.61
N ASP A 209 -5.04 -17.18 -13.68
CA ASP A 209 -4.99 -18.51 -13.04
C ASP A 209 -5.23 -19.61 -14.08
N LYS A 210 -6.17 -19.39 -15.01
CA LYS A 210 -6.45 -20.32 -16.12
C LYS A 210 -5.23 -20.61 -16.99
N ARG A 211 -4.35 -19.63 -17.16
CA ARG A 211 -3.11 -19.74 -17.97
C ARG A 211 -1.90 -20.07 -17.13
N GLY A 212 -2.02 -20.18 -15.81
CA GLY A 212 -0.91 -20.37 -14.89
C GLY A 212 0.04 -19.17 -14.77
N ILE A 213 -0.41 -17.95 -15.15
CA ILE A 213 0.37 -16.72 -15.10
C ILE A 213 0.08 -16.03 -13.77
N ARG A 214 1.04 -16.10 -12.86
CA ARG A 214 0.93 -15.51 -11.54
C ARG A 214 1.53 -14.10 -11.49
N ALA A 215 1.11 -13.33 -10.50
CA ALA A 215 1.75 -12.06 -10.17
C ALA A 215 3.24 -12.25 -9.83
N MET A 216 4.03 -11.20 -10.03
CA MET A 216 5.45 -11.20 -9.67
C MET A 216 5.60 -11.38 -8.16
N LYS A 217 6.75 -11.93 -7.76
CA LYS A 217 7.12 -12.07 -6.35
C LYS A 217 7.07 -10.70 -5.66
N GLY A 218 6.36 -10.66 -4.55
CA GLY A 218 6.10 -9.42 -3.79
C GLY A 218 4.79 -8.72 -4.14
N PHE A 219 4.04 -9.24 -5.15
CA PHE A 219 2.75 -8.72 -5.59
C PHE A 219 1.66 -9.80 -5.61
N GLU A 220 1.81 -10.84 -4.80
CA GLU A 220 0.99 -12.05 -4.82
C GLU A 220 -0.49 -11.77 -4.52
N ASP A 221 -0.78 -10.67 -3.81
CA ASP A 221 -2.14 -10.29 -3.42
C ASP A 221 -2.87 -9.44 -4.50
N THR A 222 -2.28 -9.29 -5.70
CA THR A 222 -2.93 -8.53 -6.77
C THR A 222 -4.05 -9.33 -7.43
N PRO A 223 -5.17 -8.67 -7.81
CA PRO A 223 -6.29 -9.35 -8.46
C PRO A 223 -5.89 -10.00 -9.79
N GLU A 224 -6.54 -11.14 -10.12
CA GLU A 224 -6.43 -11.76 -11.45
C GLU A 224 -6.89 -10.79 -12.55
N GLY A 225 -6.21 -10.82 -13.69
CA GLY A 225 -6.46 -9.89 -14.79
C GLY A 225 -5.68 -8.58 -14.70
N SER A 226 -4.82 -8.42 -13.69
CA SER A 226 -3.94 -7.26 -13.55
C SER A 226 -2.78 -7.29 -14.56
N TRP A 227 -2.42 -6.12 -15.06
CA TRP A 227 -1.33 -5.95 -16.02
C TRP A 227 -0.03 -5.61 -15.31
N PHE A 228 1.02 -6.39 -15.62
CA PHE A 228 2.38 -6.21 -15.13
C PHE A 228 3.35 -5.92 -16.27
N GLY A 229 4.43 -5.23 -15.94
CA GLY A 229 5.52 -5.00 -16.87
C GLY A 229 6.87 -4.83 -16.20
N SER A 230 7.93 -5.12 -16.99
CA SER A 230 9.32 -4.86 -16.64
C SER A 230 9.91 -3.86 -17.62
N PHE A 231 10.52 -2.82 -17.08
CA PHE A 231 11.15 -1.76 -17.85
C PHE A 231 12.67 -1.82 -17.71
N LYS A 232 13.35 -1.76 -18.83
CA LYS A 232 14.77 -1.45 -18.94
C LYS A 232 14.95 0.05 -18.88
N VAL A 233 15.86 0.53 -18.02
CA VAL A 233 16.14 1.95 -17.83
C VAL A 233 17.58 2.23 -18.25
N ASP A 234 17.78 2.59 -19.52
CA ASP A 234 19.10 2.96 -20.04
C ASP A 234 19.46 4.43 -19.79
N ASN A 235 18.48 5.25 -19.40
CA ASN A 235 18.65 6.65 -19.04
C ASN A 235 19.27 6.79 -17.65
N ASP A 236 20.49 7.34 -17.57
CA ASP A 236 21.25 7.46 -16.32
C ASP A 236 20.56 8.38 -15.29
N GLU A 237 19.97 9.49 -15.73
CA GLU A 237 19.28 10.44 -14.88
C GLU A 237 18.02 9.80 -14.26
N VAL A 238 17.20 9.18 -15.10
CA VAL A 238 15.99 8.47 -14.63
C VAL A 238 16.37 7.33 -13.69
N TRP A 239 17.44 6.58 -14.00
CA TRP A 239 17.92 5.52 -13.13
C TRP A 239 18.36 6.03 -11.76
N GLN A 240 19.05 7.17 -11.72
CA GLN A 240 19.45 7.78 -10.46
C GLN A 240 18.24 8.24 -9.64
N MET A 241 17.24 8.88 -10.27
CA MET A 241 16.00 9.29 -9.60
C MET A 241 15.22 8.10 -9.02
N ILE A 242 15.23 6.94 -9.70
CA ILE A 242 14.64 5.70 -9.19
C ILE A 242 15.39 5.21 -7.93
N LYS A 243 16.74 5.18 -7.96
CA LYS A 243 17.55 4.76 -6.81
C LYS A 243 17.37 5.69 -5.61
N ASP A 244 17.24 6.97 -5.85
CA ASP A 244 17.01 7.98 -4.82
C ASP A 244 15.57 7.94 -4.26
N GLY A 245 14.71 7.10 -4.85
CA GLY A 245 13.33 6.91 -4.40
C GLY A 245 12.40 8.06 -4.76
N GLU A 246 12.76 8.89 -5.75
CA GLU A 246 11.89 9.93 -6.29
C GLU A 246 10.71 9.31 -7.04
N PHE A 247 10.94 8.22 -7.77
CA PHE A 247 9.90 7.41 -8.39
C PHE A 247 9.75 6.07 -7.65
N LYS A 248 8.50 5.67 -7.42
CA LYS A 248 8.15 4.47 -6.63
C LYS A 248 7.19 3.53 -7.35
N GLY A 249 6.72 3.88 -8.53
CA GLY A 249 5.76 3.08 -9.29
C GLY A 249 5.42 3.68 -10.65
N PHE A 250 4.41 3.08 -11.27
CA PHE A 250 3.88 3.43 -12.57
C PHE A 250 2.51 4.09 -12.48
#